data_bfb93e596c80aab151c37699849e2fbc
#
_entry.id   bfb93e596c80aab151c37699849e2fbc
#
_cell.length_a   1.000
_cell.length_b   1.000
_cell.length_c   1.000
_cell.angle_alpha   90.00
_cell.angle_beta   90.00
_cell.angle_gamma   90.00
#
_symmetry.space_group_name_H-M   'P 1'
#
loop_
_entity.id
_entity.type
_entity.pdbx_description
1 polymer ?
#
loop_
_entity_poly.entity_id
_entity_poly.type
_entity_poly.pdbx_seq_one_letter_code
_entity_poly.pdbx_strand_id
1 'polypeptide(L)'
;LGNENEWETTYNDAGTYDVKIHVEGKGFSKDKIVNVVVNDVDRQLIFDKIENKIINENEEFKIILSASDPDNDFVTFSANNLPGDAVLEENVFTWKPSFDTVKKESIVTKLMDKFRLLNKGFNIQFVASSKDKSMSQNVVITVKDVKRAPVIEDFTPITIKERDSLKIVPTAYDLDGDKISLTYSGFISTDTYKSNFGDAGTYYIKVTASDGLLE
;
A
#
# COMPACT_ATOMS: atom_id res chain seq x y z
N LEU A 1 -34.37 13.39 39.54
CA LEU A 1 -35.54 13.98 38.90
C LEU A 1 -35.57 15.47 39.25
N GLY A 2 -35.62 16.35 38.23
CA GLY A 2 -35.80 17.80 38.47
C GLY A 2 -37.14 18.15 39.10
N ASN A 3 -37.35 19.40 39.48
CA ASN A 3 -38.54 19.88 40.14
C ASN A 3 -39.85 19.84 39.32
N GLU A 4 -39.78 19.35 38.05
CA GLU A 4 -40.92 19.40 37.12
C GLU A 4 -41.46 18.01 36.73
N ASN A 5 -41.08 16.94 37.42
CA ASN A 5 -41.43 15.54 37.09
C ASN A 5 -41.05 15.09 35.67
N GLU A 6 -40.08 15.77 35.07
CA GLU A 6 -39.52 15.46 33.78
C GLU A 6 -38.10 14.90 33.94
N TRP A 7 -37.73 13.94 33.11
CA TRP A 7 -36.40 13.38 33.04
C TRP A 7 -35.96 13.40 31.59
N GLU A 8 -35.02 14.27 31.27
CA GLU A 8 -34.32 14.27 29.98
C GLU A 8 -33.19 13.25 30.04
N THR A 9 -33.31 12.18 29.26
CA THR A 9 -32.32 11.10 29.23
C THR A 9 -31.16 11.42 28.34
N THR A 10 -29.99 10.92 28.70
CA THR A 10 -28.75 10.98 27.96
C THR A 10 -28.41 9.60 27.41
N TYR A 11 -27.36 9.50 26.56
CA TYR A 11 -26.86 8.22 26.05
C TYR A 11 -26.34 7.25 27.12
N ASN A 12 -26.14 7.70 28.37
CA ASN A 12 -25.66 6.88 29.48
C ASN A 12 -26.75 6.40 30.40
N ASP A 13 -28.01 6.68 30.07
CA ASP A 13 -29.16 6.39 30.94
C ASP A 13 -29.94 5.15 30.51
N ALA A 14 -29.39 4.34 29.61
CA ALA A 14 -30.01 3.06 29.26
C ALA A 14 -30.10 2.13 30.49
N GLY A 15 -31.28 1.56 30.72
CA GLY A 15 -31.49 0.72 31.88
C GLY A 15 -32.94 0.65 32.34
N THR A 16 -33.14 0.02 33.50
CA THR A 16 -34.46 -0.12 34.11
C THR A 16 -34.48 0.58 35.48
N TYR A 17 -35.45 1.44 35.69
CA TYR A 17 -35.55 2.30 36.86
C TYR A 17 -36.89 2.14 37.54
N ASP A 18 -36.90 1.94 38.85
CA ASP A 18 -38.09 1.97 39.66
C ASP A 18 -38.33 3.38 40.22
N VAL A 19 -39.29 4.08 39.66
CA VAL A 19 -39.65 5.45 40.06
C VAL A 19 -40.75 5.38 41.07
N LYS A 20 -40.44 5.79 42.31
CA LYS A 20 -41.44 5.86 43.40
C LYS A 20 -42.19 7.19 43.31
N ILE A 21 -43.48 7.12 43.10
CA ILE A 21 -44.39 8.26 43.18
C ILE A 21 -45.00 8.27 44.57
N HIS A 22 -44.77 9.33 45.34
CA HIS A 22 -45.34 9.55 46.64
C HIS A 22 -46.45 10.64 46.57
N VAL A 23 -47.62 10.32 47.03
CA VAL A 23 -48.75 11.27 47.10
C VAL A 23 -49.11 11.48 48.55
N GLU A 24 -49.12 12.72 49.01
CA GLU A 24 -49.48 13.13 50.37
C GLU A 24 -50.65 14.10 50.33
N GLY A 25 -51.57 13.89 51.22
CA GLY A 25 -52.78 14.71 51.40
C GLY A 25 -53.22 14.82 52.88
N LYS A 26 -54.28 15.54 53.19
CA LYS A 26 -54.77 15.72 54.54
C LYS A 26 -55.12 14.39 55.24
N GLY A 27 -54.15 13.82 55.96
CA GLY A 27 -54.36 12.60 56.77
C GLY A 27 -54.13 11.27 56.00
N PHE A 28 -53.59 11.28 54.84
CA PHE A 28 -53.21 10.07 54.11
C PHE A 28 -51.92 10.27 53.28
N SER A 29 -51.14 9.19 53.09
CA SER A 29 -50.06 9.12 52.12
C SER A 29 -50.14 7.79 51.36
N LYS A 30 -49.76 7.78 50.15
CA LYS A 30 -49.72 6.58 49.31
C LYS A 30 -48.50 6.60 48.36
N ASP A 31 -47.84 5.47 48.32
CA ASP A 31 -46.71 5.23 47.40
C ASP A 31 -47.16 4.34 46.23
N LYS A 32 -46.62 4.63 45.05
CA LYS A 32 -46.70 3.77 43.85
C LYS A 32 -45.37 3.69 43.20
N ILE A 33 -44.93 2.49 42.83
CA ILE A 33 -43.74 2.27 42.03
C ILE A 33 -44.17 2.18 40.55
N VAL A 34 -43.46 2.88 39.70
CA VAL A 34 -43.56 2.80 38.24
C VAL A 34 -42.21 2.35 37.69
N ASN A 35 -42.22 1.25 36.98
CA ASN A 35 -41.04 0.77 36.27
C ASN A 35 -40.88 1.53 34.94
N VAL A 36 -39.71 2.15 34.74
CA VAL A 36 -39.35 2.91 33.53
C VAL A 36 -38.17 2.21 32.88
N VAL A 37 -38.33 1.85 31.62
CA VAL A 37 -37.25 1.26 30.80
C VAL A 37 -36.76 2.34 29.84
N VAL A 38 -35.47 2.67 29.94
CA VAL A 38 -34.79 3.52 28.99
C VAL A 38 -33.99 2.60 28.06
N ASN A 39 -34.38 2.59 26.80
CA ASN A 39 -33.70 1.77 25.80
C ASN A 39 -32.37 2.43 25.35
N ASP A 40 -31.37 1.61 25.13
CA ASP A 40 -30.12 2.04 24.56
C ASP A 40 -30.30 2.60 23.14
N VAL A 41 -29.54 3.64 22.83
CA VAL A 41 -29.45 4.21 21.47
C VAL A 41 -27.97 4.20 21.07
N ASP A 42 -27.64 3.30 20.16
CA ASP A 42 -26.30 3.10 19.65
C ASP A 42 -25.79 4.34 18.91
N ARG A 43 -24.63 4.85 19.32
CA ARG A 43 -23.98 6.05 18.75
C ARG A 43 -23.15 5.70 17.52
N GLN A 44 -22.93 6.67 16.66
CA GLN A 44 -22.08 6.48 15.50
C GLN A 44 -20.62 6.35 15.94
N LEU A 45 -19.92 5.33 15.42
CA LEU A 45 -18.49 5.15 15.65
C LEU A 45 -17.67 6.30 15.06
N ILE A 46 -16.50 6.53 15.61
CA ILE A 46 -15.52 7.54 15.15
C ILE A 46 -14.42 6.80 14.43
N PHE A 47 -14.20 7.09 13.14
CA PHE A 47 -13.13 6.51 12.33
C PHE A 47 -12.10 7.59 12.01
N ASP A 48 -10.88 7.45 12.52
CA ASP A 48 -9.81 8.41 12.34
C ASP A 48 -9.47 8.61 10.87
N LYS A 49 -9.23 9.86 10.48
CA LYS A 49 -8.98 10.22 9.08
C LYS A 49 -7.71 9.58 8.54
N ILE A 50 -7.84 8.96 7.38
CA ILE A 50 -6.73 8.37 6.64
C ILE A 50 -6.40 9.28 5.44
N GLU A 51 -5.17 9.76 5.38
CA GLU A 51 -4.71 10.60 4.26
C GLU A 51 -4.26 9.75 3.08
N ASN A 52 -4.41 10.32 1.86
CA ASN A 52 -3.86 9.73 0.65
C ASN A 52 -2.34 9.54 0.76
N LYS A 53 -1.80 8.52 0.12
CA LYS A 53 -0.39 8.16 0.21
C LYS A 53 0.25 8.05 -1.16
N ILE A 54 1.55 8.31 -1.20
CA ILE A 54 2.41 8.09 -2.37
C ILE A 54 3.54 7.18 -1.92
N ILE A 55 3.72 6.08 -2.61
CA ILE A 55 4.75 5.07 -2.34
C ILE A 55 5.45 4.68 -3.63
N ASN A 56 6.59 4.01 -3.55
CA ASN A 56 7.29 3.47 -4.70
C ASN A 56 6.97 1.99 -4.88
N GLU A 57 7.16 1.46 -6.08
CA GLU A 57 7.22 0.03 -6.29
C GLU A 57 8.30 -0.59 -5.42
N ASN A 58 8.11 -1.86 -5.03
CA ASN A 58 8.98 -2.64 -4.15
C ASN A 58 9.21 -2.05 -2.74
N GLU A 59 8.51 -0.97 -2.36
CA GLU A 59 8.53 -0.38 -1.02
C GLU A 59 7.46 -1.03 -0.14
N GLU A 60 7.85 -1.53 1.04
CA GLU A 60 6.88 -2.04 2.02
C GLU A 60 6.18 -0.86 2.70
N PHE A 61 4.86 -0.88 2.68
CA PHE A 61 4.03 0.20 3.19
C PHE A 61 2.95 -0.33 4.14
N LYS A 62 2.71 0.42 5.24
CA LYS A 62 1.71 0.06 6.25
C LYS A 62 0.82 1.24 6.62
N ILE A 63 -0.47 0.96 6.84
CA ILE A 63 -1.43 1.86 7.49
C ILE A 63 -2.01 1.13 8.68
N ILE A 64 -2.00 1.77 9.84
CA ILE A 64 -2.72 1.31 11.03
C ILE A 64 -4.04 2.06 11.06
N LEU A 65 -5.14 1.33 10.97
CA LEU A 65 -6.48 1.88 11.07
C LEU A 65 -6.83 2.08 12.54
N SER A 66 -7.49 3.19 12.85
CA SER A 66 -7.91 3.53 14.21
C SER A 66 -9.36 4.01 14.19
N ALA A 67 -10.18 3.39 15.00
CA ALA A 67 -11.57 3.80 15.21
C ALA A 67 -11.98 3.49 16.63
N SER A 68 -12.95 4.24 17.15
CA SER A 68 -13.53 4.04 18.46
C SER A 68 -15.05 4.11 18.40
N ASP A 69 -15.68 3.35 19.27
CA ASP A 69 -17.11 3.38 19.48
C ASP A 69 -17.41 4.09 20.81
N PRO A 70 -18.29 5.14 20.82
CA PRO A 70 -18.61 5.86 22.04
C PRO A 70 -19.36 5.03 23.09
N ASP A 71 -19.98 3.91 22.70
CA ASP A 71 -20.68 2.98 23.60
C ASP A 71 -19.76 1.83 24.07
N ASN A 72 -18.45 1.89 23.69
CA ASN A 72 -17.42 0.89 23.96
C ASN A 72 -17.67 -0.47 23.28
N ASP A 73 -18.40 -0.48 22.18
CA ASP A 73 -18.60 -1.68 21.42
C ASP A 73 -17.34 -2.05 20.60
N PHE A 74 -17.21 -3.34 20.30
CA PHE A 74 -16.04 -3.84 19.58
C PHE A 74 -16.06 -3.37 18.13
N VAL A 75 -14.94 -2.74 17.70
CA VAL A 75 -14.78 -2.26 16.33
C VAL A 75 -13.99 -3.28 15.50
N THR A 76 -14.50 -3.56 14.32
CA THR A 76 -13.84 -4.40 13.28
C THR A 76 -13.52 -3.58 12.06
N PHE A 77 -12.49 -4.00 11.31
CA PHE A 77 -12.08 -3.35 10.08
C PHE A 77 -12.17 -4.28 8.88
N SER A 78 -12.54 -3.71 7.74
CA SER A 78 -12.52 -4.39 6.45
C SER A 78 -12.08 -3.41 5.36
N ALA A 79 -11.71 -3.94 4.18
CA ALA A 79 -11.35 -3.12 3.05
C ALA A 79 -11.91 -3.69 1.75
N ASN A 80 -12.30 -2.79 0.84
CA ASN A 80 -12.75 -3.12 -0.50
C ASN A 80 -11.74 -2.62 -1.53
N ASN A 81 -11.69 -3.26 -2.70
CA ASN A 81 -10.79 -2.90 -3.80
C ASN A 81 -9.30 -2.99 -3.43
N LEU A 82 -8.92 -3.94 -2.60
CA LEU A 82 -7.52 -4.20 -2.30
C LEU A 82 -6.76 -4.58 -3.58
N PRO A 83 -5.56 -4.04 -3.81
CA PRO A 83 -4.63 -4.58 -4.80
C PRO A 83 -4.31 -6.04 -4.51
N GLY A 84 -3.96 -6.83 -5.55
CA GLY A 84 -3.82 -8.29 -5.42
C GLY A 84 -2.82 -8.78 -4.37
N ASP A 85 -1.80 -7.95 -4.06
CA ASP A 85 -0.73 -8.30 -3.10
C ASP A 85 -0.91 -7.59 -1.75
N ALA A 86 -2.01 -6.80 -1.58
CA ALA A 86 -2.28 -6.08 -0.35
C ALA A 86 -3.12 -6.93 0.61
N VAL A 87 -2.84 -6.79 1.90
CA VAL A 87 -3.53 -7.52 2.98
C VAL A 87 -3.99 -6.54 4.05
N LEU A 88 -5.18 -6.78 4.60
CA LEU A 88 -5.64 -6.16 5.83
C LEU A 88 -5.83 -7.26 6.89
N GLU A 89 -5.01 -7.24 7.92
CA GLU A 89 -5.09 -8.13 9.08
C GLU A 89 -5.45 -7.31 10.31
N GLU A 90 -6.56 -7.64 10.94
CA GLU A 90 -7.15 -6.85 12.02
C GLU A 90 -7.32 -5.38 11.62
N ASN A 91 -6.48 -4.49 12.13
CA ASN A 91 -6.46 -3.07 11.81
C ASN A 91 -5.20 -2.62 11.06
N VAL A 92 -4.37 -3.55 10.61
CA VAL A 92 -3.11 -3.25 9.89
C VAL A 92 -3.24 -3.59 8.42
N PHE A 93 -3.27 -2.57 7.59
CA PHE A 93 -3.11 -2.71 6.15
C PHE A 93 -1.62 -2.76 5.81
N THR A 94 -1.22 -3.77 5.04
CA THR A 94 0.15 -3.95 4.56
C THR A 94 0.13 -4.18 3.05
N TRP A 95 1.04 -3.51 2.35
CA TRP A 95 1.22 -3.69 0.92
C TRP A 95 2.66 -3.46 0.50
N LYS A 96 3.17 -4.31 -0.37
CA LYS A 96 4.44 -4.14 -1.08
C LYS A 96 4.18 -4.29 -2.58
N PRO A 97 3.92 -3.19 -3.32
CA PRO A 97 3.67 -3.27 -4.76
C PRO A 97 4.87 -3.90 -5.49
N SER A 98 4.62 -4.82 -6.40
CA SER A 98 5.68 -5.39 -7.23
C SER A 98 6.22 -4.37 -8.22
N PHE A 99 7.40 -4.61 -8.79
CA PHE A 99 7.98 -3.78 -9.87
C PHE A 99 7.14 -3.75 -11.16
N ASP A 100 6.12 -4.60 -11.26
CA ASP A 100 5.22 -4.67 -12.41
C ASP A 100 3.83 -4.05 -12.10
N THR A 101 3.67 -3.38 -10.97
CA THR A 101 2.42 -2.75 -10.54
C THR A 101 2.04 -1.58 -11.45
N VAL A 102 3.05 -0.82 -11.90
CA VAL A 102 2.92 0.32 -12.80
C VAL A 102 3.42 -0.07 -14.19
N LYS A 103 2.50 -0.38 -15.12
CA LYS A 103 2.85 -0.91 -16.44
C LYS A 103 2.83 0.15 -17.53
N LYS A 104 3.72 0.01 -18.52
CA LYS A 104 3.79 0.83 -19.74
C LYS A 104 2.83 0.28 -20.82
N GLU A 105 1.53 0.46 -20.66
CA GLU A 105 0.53 -0.15 -21.56
C GLU A 105 0.19 0.68 -22.81
N SER A 106 0.58 1.96 -22.87
CA SER A 106 0.21 2.86 -23.98
C SER A 106 1.37 3.79 -24.41
N ILE A 107 1.20 4.47 -25.55
CA ILE A 107 2.16 5.51 -26.00
C ILE A 107 2.29 6.64 -24.96
N VAL A 108 1.18 7.00 -24.30
CA VAL A 108 1.18 8.04 -23.26
C VAL A 108 1.96 7.59 -22.04
N THR A 109 1.78 6.34 -21.57
CA THR A 109 2.54 5.81 -20.44
C THR A 109 4.03 5.69 -20.77
N LYS A 110 4.40 5.32 -21.99
CA LYS A 110 5.81 5.33 -22.47
C LYS A 110 6.43 6.73 -22.45
N LEU A 111 5.64 7.76 -22.78
CA LEU A 111 6.13 9.15 -22.71
C LEU A 111 6.29 9.61 -21.26
N MET A 112 5.32 9.30 -20.39
CA MET A 112 5.39 9.61 -18.94
C MET A 112 6.58 8.93 -18.28
N ASP A 113 6.88 7.69 -18.66
CA ASP A 113 8.02 6.93 -18.21
C ASP A 113 9.34 7.63 -18.54
N LYS A 114 9.51 8.10 -19.79
CA LYS A 114 10.68 8.88 -20.20
C LYS A 114 10.93 10.12 -19.32
N PHE A 115 9.88 10.72 -18.75
CA PHE A 115 9.97 11.84 -17.84
C PHE A 115 9.90 11.45 -16.35
N ARG A 116 9.96 10.15 -16.03
CA ARG A 116 9.83 9.60 -14.67
C ARG A 116 8.51 10.02 -13.98
N LEU A 117 7.45 10.17 -14.75
CA LEU A 117 6.12 10.56 -14.28
C LEU A 117 5.14 9.38 -14.25
N LEU A 118 5.62 8.18 -14.54
CA LEU A 118 4.79 6.99 -14.56
C LEU A 118 4.37 6.63 -13.14
N ASN A 119 3.06 6.57 -12.93
CA ASN A 119 2.46 6.19 -11.65
C ASN A 119 1.08 5.58 -11.86
N LYS A 120 0.56 4.90 -10.85
CA LYS A 120 -0.78 4.30 -10.85
C LYS A 120 -1.46 4.54 -9.51
N GLY A 121 -2.68 5.07 -9.55
CA GLY A 121 -3.53 5.28 -8.38
C GLY A 121 -4.41 4.07 -8.09
N PHE A 122 -4.51 3.69 -6.82
CA PHE A 122 -5.39 2.65 -6.30
C PHE A 122 -6.34 3.29 -5.30
N ASN A 123 -7.64 3.14 -5.54
CA ASN A 123 -8.68 3.66 -4.64
C ASN A 123 -9.16 2.52 -3.75
N ILE A 124 -8.74 2.53 -2.50
CA ILE A 124 -9.08 1.53 -1.49
C ILE A 124 -10.13 2.13 -0.57
N GLN A 125 -11.21 1.41 -0.32
CA GLN A 125 -12.22 1.80 0.67
C GLN A 125 -11.98 1.00 1.95
N PHE A 126 -11.57 1.68 3.02
CA PHE A 126 -11.51 1.13 4.36
C PHE A 126 -12.83 1.35 5.06
N VAL A 127 -13.28 0.34 5.81
CA VAL A 127 -14.54 0.34 6.55
C VAL A 127 -14.26 -0.06 7.98
N ALA A 128 -14.73 0.74 8.92
CA ALA A 128 -14.81 0.40 10.34
C ALA A 128 -16.27 0.09 10.70
N SER A 129 -16.52 -0.98 11.43
CA SER A 129 -17.88 -1.43 11.80
C SER A 129 -17.95 -1.80 13.27
N SER A 130 -19.04 -1.42 13.93
CA SER A 130 -19.39 -1.75 15.31
C SER A 130 -20.88 -2.01 15.37
N LYS A 131 -21.32 -3.18 15.87
CA LYS A 131 -22.74 -3.60 15.83
C LYS A 131 -23.36 -3.34 14.45
N ASP A 132 -24.38 -2.48 14.40
CA ASP A 132 -25.16 -2.10 13.20
C ASP A 132 -24.62 -0.83 12.54
N LYS A 133 -23.60 -0.18 13.10
CA LYS A 133 -23.01 1.06 12.56
C LYS A 133 -21.74 0.75 11.75
N SER A 134 -21.53 1.53 10.72
CA SER A 134 -20.29 1.49 9.96
C SER A 134 -19.94 2.87 9.42
N MET A 135 -18.64 3.11 9.26
CA MET A 135 -18.08 4.26 8.56
C MET A 135 -17.06 3.80 7.54
N SER A 136 -17.00 4.48 6.41
CA SER A 136 -16.02 4.16 5.36
C SER A 136 -15.25 5.39 4.91
N GLN A 137 -14.01 5.18 4.49
CA GLN A 137 -13.15 6.20 3.90
C GLN A 137 -12.50 5.65 2.63
N ASN A 138 -12.53 6.46 1.57
CA ASN A 138 -11.80 6.17 0.34
C ASN A 138 -10.42 6.81 0.42
N VAL A 139 -9.39 6.00 0.25
CA VAL A 139 -7.98 6.42 0.30
C VAL A 139 -7.34 6.10 -1.02
N VAL A 140 -6.72 7.10 -1.64
CA VAL A 140 -5.93 6.90 -2.85
C VAL A 140 -4.47 6.66 -2.49
N ILE A 141 -3.97 5.48 -2.86
CA ILE A 141 -2.54 5.16 -2.78
C ILE A 141 -1.98 5.25 -4.20
N THR A 142 -1.06 6.19 -4.41
CA THR A 142 -0.38 6.36 -5.69
C THR A 142 0.96 5.66 -5.66
N VAL A 143 1.15 4.66 -6.49
CA VAL A 143 2.40 3.92 -6.67
C VAL A 143 3.20 4.56 -7.80
N LYS A 144 4.46 4.89 -7.53
CA LYS A 144 5.43 5.39 -8.53
C LYS A 144 6.27 4.24 -9.07
N ASP A 145 6.52 4.28 -10.36
CA ASP A 145 7.42 3.37 -11.06
C ASP A 145 8.85 3.48 -10.52
N VAL A 146 9.49 2.33 -10.33
CA VAL A 146 10.91 2.23 -9.93
C VAL A 146 11.68 1.51 -11.01
N LYS A 147 12.65 2.21 -11.61
CA LYS A 147 13.51 1.66 -12.64
C LYS A 147 14.47 0.63 -12.11
N ARG A 148 14.66 -0.44 -12.89
CA ARG A 148 15.63 -1.51 -12.65
C ARG A 148 16.79 -1.38 -13.62
N ALA A 149 17.99 -1.72 -13.16
CA ALA A 149 19.15 -1.78 -14.05
C ALA A 149 19.04 -2.95 -15.03
N PRO A 150 19.62 -2.83 -16.24
CA PRO A 150 19.69 -3.94 -17.17
C PRO A 150 20.54 -5.08 -16.60
N VAL A 151 20.23 -6.29 -17.03
CA VAL A 151 20.94 -7.52 -16.63
C VAL A 151 21.80 -8.01 -17.79
N ILE A 152 23.05 -8.39 -17.51
CA ILE A 152 23.92 -9.14 -18.43
C ILE A 152 24.05 -10.55 -17.87
N GLU A 153 23.82 -11.56 -18.71
CA GLU A 153 24.05 -12.95 -18.34
C GLU A 153 25.55 -13.25 -18.22
N ASP A 154 25.90 -14.18 -17.35
CA ASP A 154 27.28 -14.57 -17.09
C ASP A 154 27.97 -15.11 -18.36
N PHE A 155 29.22 -14.73 -18.54
CA PHE A 155 30.05 -15.22 -19.61
C PHE A 155 30.90 -16.41 -19.18
N THR A 156 30.99 -17.39 -20.06
CA THR A 156 32.08 -18.38 -19.98
C THR A 156 33.35 -17.80 -20.57
N PRO A 157 34.55 -18.15 -20.05
CA PRO A 157 35.83 -17.75 -20.67
C PRO A 157 35.89 -18.13 -22.14
N ILE A 158 36.28 -17.19 -22.97
CA ILE A 158 36.42 -17.40 -24.43
C ILE A 158 37.88 -17.67 -24.75
N THR A 159 38.17 -18.74 -25.48
CA THR A 159 39.51 -19.08 -25.95
C THR A 159 39.57 -19.01 -27.47
N ILE A 160 40.52 -18.27 -28.01
CA ILE A 160 40.81 -18.15 -29.42
C ILE A 160 42.28 -18.45 -29.67
N LYS A 161 42.66 -18.69 -30.91
CA LYS A 161 44.06 -18.82 -31.36
C LYS A 161 44.58 -17.48 -31.89
N GLU A 162 45.89 -17.33 -31.91
CA GLU A 162 46.48 -16.21 -32.64
C GLU A 162 45.99 -16.19 -34.10
N ARG A 163 45.76 -14.98 -34.65
CA ARG A 163 45.16 -14.67 -35.92
C ARG A 163 43.68 -14.95 -36.07
N ASP A 164 42.97 -15.45 -35.03
CA ASP A 164 41.53 -15.56 -35.05
C ASP A 164 40.86 -14.20 -34.79
N SER A 165 39.62 -14.09 -35.21
CA SER A 165 38.75 -12.95 -34.90
C SER A 165 37.81 -13.31 -33.78
N LEU A 166 37.73 -12.48 -32.75
CA LEU A 166 36.80 -12.55 -31.66
C LEU A 166 35.64 -11.57 -31.91
N LYS A 167 34.44 -12.00 -31.67
CA LYS A 167 33.27 -11.13 -31.49
C LYS A 167 32.57 -11.47 -30.18
N ILE A 168 32.38 -10.47 -29.33
CA ILE A 168 31.71 -10.60 -28.02
C ILE A 168 30.27 -10.17 -28.19
N VAL A 169 29.32 -11.09 -28.02
CA VAL A 169 27.89 -10.86 -28.12
C VAL A 169 27.25 -11.25 -26.82
N PRO A 170 27.15 -10.33 -25.84
CA PRO A 170 26.48 -10.62 -24.55
C PRO A 170 24.99 -10.80 -24.76
N THR A 171 24.41 -11.70 -23.96
CA THR A 171 22.98 -11.70 -23.72
C THR A 171 22.69 -10.68 -22.63
N ALA A 172 21.93 -9.64 -22.98
CA ALA A 172 21.53 -8.60 -22.03
C ALA A 172 20.06 -8.23 -22.24
N TYR A 173 19.35 -7.97 -21.16
CA TYR A 173 17.96 -7.59 -21.19
C TYR A 173 17.65 -6.61 -20.05
N ASP A 174 16.58 -5.83 -20.27
CA ASP A 174 16.03 -4.91 -19.28
C ASP A 174 14.65 -5.38 -18.84
N LEU A 175 14.44 -5.46 -17.51
CA LEU A 175 13.18 -5.96 -16.94
C LEU A 175 12.02 -4.97 -17.10
N ASP A 176 12.32 -3.68 -17.32
CA ASP A 176 11.33 -2.64 -17.61
C ASP A 176 11.09 -2.47 -19.11
N GLY A 177 11.84 -3.22 -19.93
CA GLY A 177 11.76 -3.21 -21.39
C GLY A 177 12.40 -1.96 -22.01
N ASP A 178 13.32 -1.30 -21.30
CA ASP A 178 14.04 -0.15 -21.79
C ASP A 178 15.13 -0.57 -22.80
N LYS A 179 15.53 0.36 -23.67
CA LYS A 179 16.55 0.10 -24.69
C LYS A 179 17.92 0.06 -24.06
N ILE A 180 18.62 -1.06 -24.23
CA ILE A 180 19.97 -1.26 -23.70
C ILE A 180 21.02 -0.78 -24.70
N SER A 181 22.08 -0.15 -24.20
CA SER A 181 23.33 0.10 -24.87
C SER A 181 24.44 -0.69 -24.18
N LEU A 182 25.36 -1.25 -24.97
CA LEU A 182 26.51 -1.99 -24.46
C LEU A 182 27.79 -1.19 -24.71
N THR A 183 28.64 -1.14 -23.69
CA THR A 183 29.99 -0.56 -23.79
C THR A 183 31.05 -1.58 -23.37
N TYR A 184 32.20 -1.48 -23.94
CA TYR A 184 33.33 -2.39 -23.72
C TYR A 184 34.54 -1.61 -23.22
N SER A 185 35.28 -2.19 -22.29
CA SER A 185 36.48 -1.59 -21.71
C SER A 185 37.46 -2.66 -21.22
N GLY A 186 38.67 -2.24 -20.90
CA GLY A 186 39.78 -3.13 -20.54
C GLY A 186 40.69 -3.37 -21.75
N PHE A 187 40.95 -4.64 -22.09
CA PHE A 187 41.84 -4.99 -23.20
C PHE A 187 41.36 -4.47 -24.56
N ILE A 188 40.05 -4.44 -24.79
CA ILE A 188 39.43 -3.87 -25.98
C ILE A 188 38.31 -2.90 -25.59
N SER A 189 38.00 -1.95 -26.49
CA SER A 189 36.95 -0.95 -26.36
C SER A 189 35.78 -1.15 -27.33
N THR A 190 35.77 -2.27 -28.04
CA THR A 190 34.75 -2.65 -29.05
C THR A 190 34.32 -4.10 -28.85
N ASP A 191 33.24 -4.51 -29.50
CA ASP A 191 32.74 -5.89 -29.47
C ASP A 191 33.59 -6.87 -30.29
N THR A 192 34.57 -6.41 -31.03
CA THR A 192 35.39 -7.22 -31.92
C THR A 192 36.88 -7.02 -31.68
N TYR A 193 37.63 -8.10 -31.84
CA TYR A 193 39.09 -8.09 -31.79
C TYR A 193 39.69 -9.05 -32.83
N LYS A 194 40.77 -8.65 -33.48
CA LYS A 194 41.55 -9.49 -34.36
C LYS A 194 42.92 -9.72 -33.72
N SER A 195 43.19 -10.95 -33.33
CA SER A 195 44.47 -11.30 -32.69
C SER A 195 45.62 -11.40 -33.75
N ASN A 196 46.81 -11.08 -33.31
CA ASN A 196 48.07 -11.17 -34.12
C ASN A 196 48.99 -12.26 -33.55
N PHE A 197 50.07 -12.53 -34.23
CA PHE A 197 51.16 -13.32 -33.64
C PHE A 197 51.80 -12.56 -32.49
N GLY A 198 52.03 -13.25 -31.38
CA GLY A 198 52.58 -12.68 -30.17
C GLY A 198 51.52 -12.20 -29.17
N ASP A 199 50.22 -12.29 -29.50
CA ASP A 199 49.12 -11.92 -28.59
C ASP A 199 48.71 -13.04 -27.64
N ALA A 200 49.47 -14.14 -27.56
CA ALA A 200 49.16 -15.22 -26.65
C ALA A 200 49.16 -14.73 -25.18
N GLY A 201 48.08 -14.92 -24.45
CA GLY A 201 47.95 -14.44 -23.10
C GLY A 201 46.49 -14.53 -22.55
N THR A 202 46.32 -14.07 -21.33
CA THR A 202 44.99 -13.94 -20.72
C THR A 202 44.65 -12.46 -20.53
N TYR A 203 43.51 -12.07 -21.05
CA TYR A 203 43.06 -10.69 -21.06
C TYR A 203 41.69 -10.55 -20.43
N TYR A 204 41.45 -9.41 -19.80
CA TYR A 204 40.18 -9.09 -19.18
C TYR A 204 39.45 -7.99 -19.95
N ILE A 205 38.19 -8.24 -20.24
CA ILE A 205 37.30 -7.31 -20.93
C ILE A 205 36.11 -7.09 -20.01
N LYS A 206 35.80 -5.82 -19.70
CA LYS A 206 34.58 -5.45 -18.99
C LYS A 206 33.51 -5.06 -20.00
N VAL A 207 32.34 -5.67 -19.91
CA VAL A 207 31.13 -5.27 -20.64
C VAL A 207 30.19 -4.62 -19.68
N THR A 208 29.67 -3.44 -20.01
CA THR A 208 28.68 -2.72 -19.21
C THR A 208 27.45 -2.53 -20.08
N ALA A 209 26.27 -2.89 -19.53
CA ALA A 209 24.98 -2.58 -20.10
C ALA A 209 24.40 -1.35 -19.40
N SER A 210 23.79 -0.45 -20.16
CA SER A 210 23.09 0.71 -19.62
C SER A 210 21.79 0.94 -20.38
N ASP A 211 20.72 1.28 -19.65
CA ASP A 211 19.44 1.74 -20.19
C ASP A 211 19.42 3.26 -20.46
N GLY A 212 20.54 3.94 -20.16
CA GLY A 212 20.67 5.40 -20.20
C GLY A 212 20.39 6.10 -18.88
N LEU A 213 20.00 5.37 -17.83
CA LEU A 213 19.78 5.84 -16.47
C LEU A 213 20.60 5.05 -15.46
N LEU A 214 20.60 3.73 -15.59
CA LEU A 214 21.24 2.75 -14.71
C LEU A 214 22.21 1.86 -15.49
N GLU A 215 23.14 1.24 -14.76
CA GLU A 215 24.16 0.33 -15.29
C GLU A 215 24.28 -0.93 -14.45
#